data_a554f24c7c9a55bca8b40971735348da
#
_entry.id   a554f24c7c9a55bca8b40971735348da
#
_cell.length_a   1.000
_cell.length_b   1.000
_cell.length_c   1.000
_cell.angle_alpha   90.00
_cell.angle_beta   90.00
_cell.angle_gamma   90.00
#
_symmetry.space_group_name_H-M   'P 1'
#
loop_
_entity.id
_entity.type
_entity.pdbx_description
1 polymer ?
#
loop_
_entity_poly.entity_id
_entity_poly.type
_entity_poly.pdbx_seq_one_letter_code
_entity_poly.pdbx_strand_id
1 'polypeptide(L)'
;IGASRRPFVIADTAADTDGSHASAMEKFRSTSSRLPPAMARFVAARGGRNLTESQYRMTVLVITFLSYMMYHASRKPPSIVKSVLNPTEEQRALGERGWAPFNGPDGNRLLGQTDVAFLASYSIGMFFSGHIGDSMDLRVFLTYGMIGSGVFVCMFGMARAWERHDMFYFIFVQVCAGLFQSTGWPSVVSIMGNWFGKSKRGLIMGVWNAHTSVGNIVGSLIASRMLRYGDWSAAFTVNGLLTVAVGLLVHGWLVVSPEDAGYQSPAGTAGDASKGEGGIMASSNGDALNPAIEGAQQRRKPQAAGFAAALKIPGVVTFSLCLFFTKLVAYTFLYWLPFYIERTEIGGEYLTAAKAGELSTLFDIGGVAGGIIAGYVSDRFNARSLTSAGFVYLSIPVLYMYREYGSMNMTANVFLMMLAGALVNGPYALITTAVSADLGTHESLKGNARALATVTAIIDGTGSIGAAVGPFLVGYISAHSNDWNHVFFMLYAADLIAGLLLMKLVIKEIRQMPMR
;
A
#
# COMPACT_ATOMS: atom_id res chain seq x y z
N ILE A 1 25.11 -89.80 -3.87
CA ILE A 1 25.33 -88.66 -4.75
C ILE A 1 24.51 -87.52 -4.21
N GLY A 2 25.17 -86.56 -3.56
CA GLY A 2 24.62 -85.53 -2.77
C GLY A 2 23.96 -84.36 -3.52
N ALA A 3 22.95 -83.80 -2.94
CA ALA A 3 22.41 -82.49 -3.28
C ALA A 3 22.26 -81.69 -1.99
N SER A 4 23.13 -80.73 -1.84
CA SER A 4 23.18 -79.75 -0.79
C SER A 4 21.97 -78.79 -0.90
N ARG A 5 21.12 -78.76 0.11
CA ARG A 5 20.08 -77.68 0.30
C ARG A 5 20.71 -76.55 1.08
N ARG A 6 20.78 -75.34 0.47
CA ARG A 6 21.06 -74.09 1.18
C ARG A 6 19.78 -73.58 1.78
N PRO A 7 19.76 -72.99 3.00
CA PRO A 7 18.58 -72.37 3.57
C PRO A 7 18.36 -70.99 2.96
N PHE A 8 17.09 -70.70 2.66
CA PHE A 8 16.58 -69.39 2.22
C PHE A 8 16.58 -68.44 3.44
N VAL A 9 17.42 -67.44 3.40
CA VAL A 9 17.39 -66.35 4.37
C VAL A 9 16.30 -65.38 3.90
N ILE A 10 15.19 -65.30 4.63
CA ILE A 10 14.19 -64.24 4.52
C ILE A 10 14.84 -63.01 5.12
N ALA A 11 15.21 -62.02 4.27
CA ALA A 11 15.65 -60.73 4.71
C ALA A 11 14.43 -59.97 5.25
N ASP A 12 14.47 -59.62 6.54
CA ASP A 12 13.55 -58.71 7.20
C ASP A 12 13.64 -57.30 6.59
N THR A 13 12.68 -56.95 5.74
CA THR A 13 12.52 -55.59 5.19
C THR A 13 11.56 -54.75 6.01
N ALA A 14 11.51 -54.95 7.33
CA ALA A 14 10.56 -54.23 8.22
C ALA A 14 11.19 -53.09 9.07
N ALA A 15 12.48 -52.76 8.86
CA ALA A 15 13.20 -51.86 9.77
C ALA A 15 13.40 -50.42 9.24
N ASP A 16 13.04 -50.08 7.98
CA ASP A 16 13.36 -48.75 7.41
C ASP A 16 12.17 -47.81 7.27
N THR A 17 10.93 -48.23 7.56
CA THR A 17 9.76 -47.37 7.44
C THR A 17 9.49 -46.52 8.71
N ASP A 18 9.96 -46.97 9.86
CA ASP A 18 9.70 -46.30 11.15
C ASP A 18 10.56 -45.03 11.37
N GLY A 19 11.82 -45.07 10.92
CA GLY A 19 12.73 -43.91 11.00
C GLY A 19 12.33 -42.74 10.10
N SER A 20 11.80 -43.06 8.89
CA SER A 20 11.34 -42.00 7.95
C SER A 20 10.04 -41.34 8.42
N HIS A 21 9.13 -42.11 9.02
CA HIS A 21 7.90 -41.59 9.61
C HIS A 21 8.16 -40.74 10.87
N ALA A 22 9.07 -41.14 11.74
CA ALA A 22 9.47 -40.37 12.92
C ALA A 22 10.14 -39.04 12.51
N SER A 23 11.08 -39.05 11.56
CA SER A 23 11.73 -37.86 11.00
C SER A 23 10.74 -36.92 10.30
N ALA A 24 9.80 -37.48 9.53
CA ALA A 24 8.74 -36.68 8.89
C ALA A 24 7.78 -36.06 9.91
N MET A 25 7.43 -36.78 10.97
CA MET A 25 6.59 -36.27 12.07
C MET A 25 7.31 -35.20 12.91
N GLU A 26 8.60 -35.34 13.16
CA GLU A 26 9.40 -34.37 13.88
C GLU A 26 9.59 -33.07 13.06
N LYS A 27 9.87 -33.20 11.77
CA LYS A 27 9.90 -32.08 10.81
C LYS A 27 8.54 -31.40 10.69
N PHE A 28 7.43 -32.16 10.70
CA PHE A 28 6.07 -31.63 10.71
C PHE A 28 5.76 -30.89 12.00
N ARG A 29 6.15 -31.44 13.19
CA ARG A 29 5.97 -30.74 14.48
C ARG A 29 6.76 -29.45 14.52
N SER A 30 8.00 -29.41 14.04
CA SER A 30 8.82 -28.19 13.99
C SER A 30 8.26 -27.13 13.04
N THR A 31 7.73 -27.53 11.87
CA THR A 31 7.08 -26.64 10.91
C THR A 31 5.71 -26.16 11.40
N SER A 32 4.91 -27.05 12.00
CA SER A 32 3.60 -26.71 12.56
C SER A 32 3.68 -25.70 13.70
N SER A 33 4.79 -25.63 14.45
CA SER A 33 5.00 -24.66 15.51
C SER A 33 5.24 -23.23 15.01
N ARG A 34 5.60 -23.06 13.72
CA ARG A 34 5.84 -21.75 13.07
C ARG A 34 4.66 -21.23 12.27
N LEU A 35 3.71 -22.13 11.92
CA LEU A 35 2.52 -21.74 11.19
C LEU A 35 1.56 -20.89 12.03
N PRO A 36 0.79 -19.95 11.40
CA PRO A 36 -0.29 -19.22 12.05
C PRO A 36 -1.35 -20.16 12.65
N PRO A 37 -2.05 -19.76 13.73
CA PRO A 37 -2.91 -20.68 14.49
C PRO A 37 -4.02 -21.36 13.67
N ALA A 38 -4.71 -20.63 12.80
CA ALA A 38 -5.77 -21.19 11.95
C ALA A 38 -5.19 -22.03 10.82
N MET A 39 -4.08 -21.59 10.22
CA MET A 39 -3.36 -22.35 9.20
C MET A 39 -2.85 -23.69 9.74
N ALA A 40 -2.27 -23.69 10.94
CA ALA A 40 -1.79 -24.91 11.60
C ALA A 40 -2.94 -25.91 11.85
N ARG A 41 -4.10 -25.43 12.34
CA ARG A 41 -5.30 -26.25 12.52
C ARG A 41 -5.82 -26.80 11.19
N PHE A 42 -5.82 -25.99 10.14
CA PHE A 42 -6.25 -26.40 8.80
C PHE A 42 -5.35 -27.50 8.23
N VAL A 43 -4.03 -27.38 8.34
CA VAL A 43 -3.08 -28.41 7.90
C VAL A 43 -3.25 -29.68 8.73
N ALA A 44 -3.43 -29.57 10.06
CA ALA A 44 -3.71 -30.72 10.93
C ALA A 44 -5.01 -31.45 10.55
N ALA A 45 -6.09 -30.73 10.26
CA ALA A 45 -7.37 -31.28 9.81
C ALA A 45 -7.27 -32.05 8.47
N ARG A 46 -6.27 -31.72 7.64
CA ARG A 46 -5.95 -32.43 6.39
C ARG A 46 -5.04 -33.67 6.61
N GLY A 47 -4.95 -34.16 7.84
CA GLY A 47 -4.08 -35.29 8.19
C GLY A 47 -2.58 -34.95 8.10
N GLY A 48 -2.22 -33.69 8.37
CA GLY A 48 -0.84 -33.22 8.33
C GLY A 48 -0.30 -32.96 6.92
N ARG A 49 -1.12 -33.05 5.89
CA ARG A 49 -0.71 -32.74 4.52
C ARG A 49 -0.56 -31.24 4.35
N ASN A 50 0.70 -30.78 4.20
CA ASN A 50 1.01 -29.36 3.98
C ASN A 50 0.43 -28.87 2.65
N LEU A 51 0.20 -27.57 2.53
CA LEU A 51 -0.14 -26.93 1.26
C LEU A 51 1.09 -26.90 0.34
N THR A 52 0.89 -26.86 -0.97
CA THR A 52 1.96 -26.62 -1.93
C THR A 52 2.49 -25.18 -1.81
N GLU A 53 3.73 -24.96 -2.21
CA GLU A 53 4.32 -23.61 -2.22
C GLU A 53 3.48 -22.60 -3.01
N SER A 54 2.91 -23.03 -4.15
CA SER A 54 2.02 -22.19 -4.96
C SER A 54 0.74 -21.80 -4.23
N GLN A 55 0.16 -22.71 -3.43
CA GLN A 55 -1.02 -22.43 -2.61
C GLN A 55 -0.69 -21.44 -1.48
N TYR A 56 0.46 -21.57 -0.83
CA TYR A 56 0.92 -20.58 0.15
C TYR A 56 1.15 -19.21 -0.48
N ARG A 57 1.83 -19.15 -1.63
CA ARG A 57 2.03 -17.89 -2.39
C ARG A 57 0.71 -17.21 -2.72
N MET A 58 -0.29 -17.97 -3.19
CA MET A 58 -1.63 -17.44 -3.46
C MET A 58 -2.32 -16.95 -2.18
N THR A 59 -2.26 -17.71 -1.09
CA THR A 59 -2.84 -17.32 0.20
C THR A 59 -2.22 -16.02 0.71
N VAL A 60 -0.90 -15.89 0.67
CA VAL A 60 -0.18 -14.68 1.08
C VAL A 60 -0.55 -13.49 0.19
N LEU A 61 -0.60 -13.68 -1.13
CA LEU A 61 -1.00 -12.64 -2.08
C LEU A 61 -2.41 -12.12 -1.76
N VAL A 62 -3.37 -13.02 -1.55
CA VAL A 62 -4.77 -12.65 -1.26
C VAL A 62 -4.89 -11.96 0.10
N ILE A 63 -4.26 -12.51 1.16
CA ILE A 63 -4.38 -11.93 2.50
C ILE A 63 -3.71 -10.56 2.57
N THR A 64 -2.52 -10.37 1.99
CA THR A 64 -1.85 -9.07 1.96
C THR A 64 -2.60 -8.07 1.09
N PHE A 65 -3.20 -8.50 -0.03
CA PHE A 65 -4.09 -7.68 -0.84
C PHE A 65 -5.31 -7.20 -0.03
N LEU A 66 -6.02 -8.11 0.64
CA LEU A 66 -7.17 -7.80 1.49
C LEU A 66 -6.78 -6.87 2.64
N SER A 67 -5.64 -7.10 3.27
CA SER A 67 -5.16 -6.25 4.38
C SER A 67 -4.99 -4.81 3.95
N TYR A 68 -4.29 -4.59 2.83
CA TYR A 68 -4.01 -3.24 2.37
C TYR A 68 -5.23 -2.59 1.71
N MET A 69 -6.07 -3.39 1.05
CA MET A 69 -7.39 -2.96 0.57
C MET A 69 -8.24 -2.42 1.72
N MET A 70 -8.30 -3.12 2.87
CA MET A 70 -9.09 -2.66 4.02
C MET A 70 -8.50 -1.42 4.69
N TYR A 71 -7.19 -1.25 4.73
CA TYR A 71 -6.58 0.00 5.17
C TYR A 71 -7.02 1.18 4.30
N HIS A 72 -7.03 1.02 2.97
CA HIS A 72 -7.53 2.05 2.07
C HIS A 72 -9.03 2.27 2.19
N ALA A 73 -9.82 1.21 2.36
CA ALA A 73 -11.26 1.31 2.58
C ALA A 73 -11.59 2.12 3.84
N SER A 74 -10.83 1.91 4.93
CA SER A 74 -11.04 2.61 6.19
C SER A 74 -10.71 4.11 6.16
N ARG A 75 -10.01 4.60 5.13
CA ARG A 75 -9.72 6.03 4.90
C ARG A 75 -10.86 6.79 4.22
N LYS A 76 -11.85 6.09 3.65
CA LYS A 76 -12.89 6.72 2.82
C LYS A 76 -14.06 7.32 3.60
N PRO A 77 -14.49 6.78 4.77
CA PRO A 77 -15.61 7.38 5.51
C PRO A 77 -15.48 8.89 5.73
N PRO A 78 -14.33 9.46 6.17
CA PRO A 78 -14.22 10.91 6.34
C PRO A 78 -14.58 11.68 5.07
N SER A 79 -14.16 11.24 3.88
CA SER A 79 -14.42 11.95 2.64
C SER A 79 -15.89 11.93 2.22
N ILE A 80 -16.63 10.86 2.58
CA ILE A 80 -18.04 10.68 2.20
C ILE A 80 -18.99 11.45 3.12
N VAL A 81 -18.62 11.56 4.40
CA VAL A 81 -19.54 12.14 5.40
C VAL A 81 -19.34 13.64 5.65
N LYS A 82 -18.34 14.28 4.99
CA LYS A 82 -18.03 15.71 5.23
C LYS A 82 -19.26 16.63 5.09
N SER A 83 -20.04 16.47 4.04
CA SER A 83 -21.22 17.27 3.77
C SER A 83 -22.32 17.05 4.80
N VAL A 84 -22.47 15.81 5.31
CA VAL A 84 -23.44 15.49 6.37
C VAL A 84 -23.01 16.09 7.71
N LEU A 85 -21.71 16.14 7.99
CA LEU A 85 -21.18 16.75 9.21
C LEU A 85 -21.23 18.28 9.17
N ASN A 86 -21.07 18.86 7.96
CA ASN A 86 -21.15 20.30 7.74
C ASN A 86 -22.12 20.63 6.59
N PRO A 87 -23.45 20.58 6.83
CA PRO A 87 -24.45 20.87 5.81
C PRO A 87 -24.45 22.35 5.41
N THR A 88 -24.94 22.66 4.19
CA THR A 88 -25.16 24.03 3.72
C THR A 88 -26.26 24.74 4.54
N GLU A 89 -26.37 26.05 4.38
CA GLU A 89 -27.50 26.80 4.99
C GLU A 89 -28.84 26.34 4.44
N GLU A 90 -28.90 25.98 3.14
CA GLU A 90 -30.11 25.45 2.51
C GLU A 90 -30.49 24.07 3.09
N GLN A 91 -29.51 23.17 3.25
CA GLN A 91 -29.72 21.88 3.89
C GLN A 91 -30.13 22.02 5.36
N ARG A 92 -29.57 23.00 6.08
CA ARG A 92 -30.00 23.34 7.46
C ARG A 92 -31.44 23.87 7.51
N ALA A 93 -31.84 24.66 6.52
CA ALA A 93 -33.23 25.14 6.41
C ALA A 93 -34.22 23.98 6.16
N LEU A 94 -33.75 22.89 5.53
CA LEU A 94 -34.48 21.63 5.33
C LEU A 94 -34.44 20.68 6.54
N GLY A 95 -33.75 21.07 7.65
CA GLY A 95 -33.71 20.31 8.89
C GLY A 95 -32.44 19.53 9.15
N GLU A 96 -31.43 19.57 8.25
CA GLU A 96 -30.14 18.95 8.49
C GLU A 96 -29.31 19.75 9.51
N ARG A 97 -28.98 19.15 10.66
CA ARG A 97 -28.30 19.85 11.77
C ARG A 97 -26.77 19.75 11.71
N GLY A 98 -26.23 18.82 10.90
CA GLY A 98 -24.82 18.50 10.95
C GLY A 98 -24.37 17.92 12.29
N TRP A 99 -23.06 17.97 12.57
CA TRP A 99 -22.50 17.49 13.83
C TRP A 99 -21.43 18.45 14.35
N ALA A 100 -21.60 18.94 15.57
CA ALA A 100 -20.58 19.78 16.20
C ALA A 100 -19.30 18.94 16.47
N PRO A 101 -18.11 19.54 16.32
CA PRO A 101 -17.81 20.95 16.08
C PRO A 101 -17.81 21.34 14.58
N PHE A 102 -18.15 20.43 13.67
CA PHE A 102 -17.99 20.61 12.22
C PHE A 102 -19.08 21.45 11.57
N ASN A 103 -20.25 21.60 12.21
CA ASN A 103 -21.41 22.29 11.67
C ASN A 103 -21.38 23.83 11.81
N GLY A 104 -20.24 24.42 12.19
CA GLY A 104 -20.03 25.86 12.28
C GLY A 104 -19.39 26.45 11.02
N PRO A 105 -19.16 27.79 11.01
CA PRO A 105 -18.51 28.48 9.89
C PRO A 105 -17.13 27.91 9.52
N ASP A 106 -16.38 27.49 10.54
CA ASP A 106 -15.05 26.86 10.39
C ASP A 106 -15.10 25.37 10.06
N GLY A 107 -16.27 24.77 9.83
CA GLY A 107 -16.45 23.32 9.72
C GLY A 107 -15.52 22.67 8.70
N ASN A 108 -15.36 23.25 7.51
CA ASN A 108 -14.47 22.73 6.48
C ASN A 108 -13.00 22.74 6.93
N ARG A 109 -12.57 23.79 7.64
CA ARG A 109 -11.22 23.87 8.21
C ARG A 109 -10.99 22.77 9.25
N LEU A 110 -11.96 22.55 10.14
CA LEU A 110 -11.89 21.50 11.16
C LEU A 110 -11.89 20.10 10.56
N LEU A 111 -12.69 19.86 9.51
CA LEU A 111 -12.67 18.60 8.76
C LEU A 111 -11.31 18.36 8.07
N GLY A 112 -10.73 19.40 7.45
CA GLY A 112 -9.37 19.33 6.92
C GLY A 112 -8.31 19.02 7.98
N GLN A 113 -8.46 19.54 9.20
CA GLN A 113 -7.55 19.24 10.32
C GLN A 113 -7.63 17.76 10.76
N THR A 114 -8.81 17.13 10.71
CA THR A 114 -8.92 15.68 10.98
C THR A 114 -8.20 14.84 9.93
N ASP A 115 -8.28 15.21 8.65
CA ASP A 115 -7.54 14.54 7.58
C ASP A 115 -6.02 14.65 7.80
N VAL A 116 -5.55 15.87 8.15
CA VAL A 116 -4.13 16.12 8.47
C VAL A 116 -3.66 15.32 9.67
N ALA A 117 -4.47 15.27 10.74
CA ALA A 117 -4.13 14.53 11.95
C ALA A 117 -3.84 13.06 11.64
N PHE A 118 -4.68 12.44 10.80
CA PHE A 118 -4.46 11.08 10.33
C PHE A 118 -3.23 10.96 9.45
N LEU A 119 -3.11 11.79 8.40
CA LEU A 119 -2.05 11.66 7.39
C LEU A 119 -0.67 12.03 7.93
N ALA A 120 -0.58 13.03 8.79
CA ALA A 120 0.67 13.42 9.44
C ALA A 120 1.16 12.34 10.42
N SER A 121 0.26 11.82 11.26
CA SER A 121 0.60 10.74 12.20
C SER A 121 0.97 9.45 11.46
N TYR A 122 0.27 9.11 10.40
CA TYR A 122 0.61 8.00 9.49
C TYR A 122 2.02 8.20 8.91
N SER A 123 2.32 9.39 8.37
CA SER A 123 3.63 9.69 7.77
C SER A 123 4.77 9.61 8.79
N ILE A 124 4.59 10.18 9.98
CA ILE A 124 5.56 10.10 11.07
C ILE A 124 5.73 8.63 11.52
N GLY A 125 4.62 7.93 11.72
CA GLY A 125 4.63 6.51 12.11
C GLY A 125 5.39 5.62 11.13
N MET A 126 5.31 5.89 9.83
CA MET A 126 6.02 5.13 8.79
C MET A 126 7.54 5.10 8.97
N PHE A 127 8.16 6.19 9.43
CA PHE A 127 9.61 6.23 9.70
C PHE A 127 10.03 5.26 10.80
N PHE A 128 9.18 5.07 11.80
CA PHE A 128 9.46 4.16 12.93
C PHE A 128 9.00 2.74 12.65
N SER A 129 7.90 2.57 11.92
CA SER A 129 7.26 1.27 11.65
C SER A 129 8.18 0.29 10.93
N GLY A 130 9.00 0.76 9.98
CA GLY A 130 9.99 -0.08 9.31
C GLY A 130 10.98 -0.71 10.29
N HIS A 131 11.53 0.09 11.20
CA HIS A 131 12.51 -0.36 12.18
C HIS A 131 11.89 -1.29 13.25
N ILE A 132 10.68 -0.98 13.71
CA ILE A 132 9.95 -1.82 14.66
C ILE A 132 9.56 -3.15 13.99
N GLY A 133 9.08 -3.12 12.75
CA GLY A 133 8.72 -4.32 11.98
C GLY A 133 9.90 -5.27 11.76
N ASP A 134 11.12 -4.74 11.59
CA ASP A 134 12.34 -5.56 11.46
C ASP A 134 12.71 -6.30 12.76
N SER A 135 12.20 -5.86 13.91
CA SER A 135 12.46 -6.46 15.23
C SER A 135 11.36 -7.39 15.72
N MET A 136 10.19 -7.40 15.09
CA MET A 136 9.00 -8.16 15.48
C MET A 136 8.58 -9.20 14.43
N ASP A 137 7.73 -10.15 14.82
CA ASP A 137 6.99 -10.98 13.86
C ASP A 137 6.04 -10.08 13.04
N LEU A 138 6.28 -9.98 11.74
CA LEU A 138 5.51 -9.11 10.83
C LEU A 138 4.02 -9.42 10.81
N ARG A 139 3.62 -10.68 11.02
CA ARG A 139 2.21 -11.07 11.16
C ARG A 139 1.58 -10.43 12.38
N VAL A 140 2.25 -10.52 13.52
CA VAL A 140 1.78 -9.94 14.79
C VAL A 140 1.74 -8.42 14.69
N PHE A 141 2.79 -7.82 14.11
CA PHE A 141 2.89 -6.37 13.92
C PHE A 141 1.78 -5.83 13.02
N LEU A 142 1.52 -6.49 11.86
CA LEU A 142 0.43 -6.13 10.96
C LEU A 142 -0.95 -6.33 11.62
N THR A 143 -1.12 -7.42 12.39
CA THR A 143 -2.36 -7.70 13.13
C THR A 143 -2.69 -6.58 14.11
N TYR A 144 -1.75 -6.19 14.97
CA TYR A 144 -1.94 -5.09 15.92
C TYR A 144 -2.24 -3.77 15.21
N GLY A 145 -1.54 -3.50 14.10
CA GLY A 145 -1.80 -2.33 13.27
C GLY A 145 -3.23 -2.30 12.73
N MET A 146 -3.71 -3.42 12.19
CA MET A 146 -5.07 -3.51 11.63
C MET A 146 -6.15 -3.41 12.71
N ILE A 147 -5.99 -4.13 13.82
CA ILE A 147 -6.96 -4.08 14.93
C ILE A 147 -6.99 -2.69 15.54
N GLY A 148 -5.82 -2.10 15.86
CA GLY A 148 -5.75 -0.75 16.42
C GLY A 148 -6.35 0.31 15.50
N SER A 149 -5.95 0.31 14.22
CA SER A 149 -6.52 1.23 13.24
C SER A 149 -8.04 1.07 13.12
N GLY A 150 -8.54 -0.17 12.99
CA GLY A 150 -9.98 -0.45 12.88
C GLY A 150 -10.77 -0.01 14.12
N VAL A 151 -10.23 -0.22 15.32
CA VAL A 151 -10.85 0.24 16.58
C VAL A 151 -10.97 1.77 16.61
N PHE A 152 -9.91 2.50 16.27
CA PHE A 152 -9.96 3.97 16.26
C PHE A 152 -10.85 4.52 15.15
N VAL A 153 -10.95 3.84 13.99
CA VAL A 153 -11.95 4.18 12.96
C VAL A 153 -13.37 3.97 13.50
N CYS A 154 -13.66 2.87 14.21
CA CYS A 154 -14.94 2.70 14.91
C CYS A 154 -15.19 3.79 15.94
N MET A 155 -14.19 4.15 16.74
CA MET A 155 -14.32 5.22 17.74
C MET A 155 -14.71 6.55 17.12
N PHE A 156 -14.20 6.91 15.93
CA PHE A 156 -14.66 8.12 15.25
C PHE A 156 -16.19 8.10 15.04
N GLY A 157 -16.74 6.98 14.56
CA GLY A 157 -18.19 6.82 14.40
C GLY A 157 -18.93 6.83 15.74
N MET A 158 -18.36 6.23 16.78
CA MET A 158 -18.99 6.18 18.11
C MET A 158 -19.09 7.54 18.80
N ALA A 159 -18.45 8.60 18.28
CA ALA A 159 -18.67 9.97 18.72
C ALA A 159 -20.15 10.33 18.78
N ARG A 160 -20.96 9.79 17.86
CA ARG A 160 -22.42 9.99 17.85
C ARG A 160 -23.09 9.34 19.07
N ALA A 161 -22.78 8.09 19.35
CA ALA A 161 -23.37 7.36 20.47
C ALA A 161 -22.93 7.92 21.84
N TRP A 162 -21.73 8.49 21.90
CA TRP A 162 -21.15 9.09 23.11
C TRP A 162 -21.37 10.59 23.18
N GLU A 163 -22.11 11.18 22.24
CA GLU A 163 -22.39 12.61 22.14
C GLU A 163 -21.14 13.48 22.25
N ARG A 164 -20.05 13.05 21.57
CA ARG A 164 -18.78 13.79 21.56
C ARG A 164 -18.83 14.91 20.53
N HIS A 165 -18.55 16.12 21.00
CA HIS A 165 -18.59 17.34 20.19
C HIS A 165 -17.29 18.15 20.28
N ASP A 166 -16.26 17.62 20.94
CA ASP A 166 -15.00 18.30 21.12
C ASP A 166 -13.98 17.88 20.03
N MET A 167 -13.24 18.87 19.50
CA MET A 167 -12.27 18.66 18.42
C MET A 167 -11.09 17.79 18.88
N PHE A 168 -10.72 17.86 20.17
CA PHE A 168 -9.62 17.06 20.71
C PHE A 168 -9.89 15.56 20.55
N TYR A 169 -11.12 15.11 20.80
CA TYR A 169 -11.52 13.72 20.61
C TYR A 169 -11.27 13.26 19.16
N PHE A 170 -11.75 14.02 18.18
CA PHE A 170 -11.62 13.68 16.76
C PHE A 170 -10.16 13.66 16.30
N ILE A 171 -9.36 14.65 16.72
CA ILE A 171 -7.92 14.69 16.43
C ILE A 171 -7.21 13.51 17.07
N PHE A 172 -7.45 13.21 18.35
CA PHE A 172 -6.84 12.10 19.06
C PHE A 172 -7.11 10.76 18.38
N VAL A 173 -8.36 10.50 18.04
CA VAL A 173 -8.79 9.28 17.35
C VAL A 173 -8.11 9.14 15.99
N GLN A 174 -8.02 10.22 15.22
CA GLN A 174 -7.37 10.22 13.91
C GLN A 174 -5.85 10.02 14.00
N VAL A 175 -5.20 10.66 14.99
CA VAL A 175 -3.77 10.46 15.25
C VAL A 175 -3.48 8.99 15.58
N CYS A 176 -4.26 8.39 16.47
CA CYS A 176 -4.10 6.98 16.83
C CYS A 176 -4.36 6.07 15.62
N ALA A 177 -5.44 6.31 14.87
CA ALA A 177 -5.74 5.53 13.67
C ALA A 177 -4.60 5.58 12.66
N GLY A 178 -4.01 6.77 12.42
CA GLY A 178 -2.88 6.95 11.52
C GLY A 178 -1.62 6.23 11.99
N LEU A 179 -1.27 6.33 13.27
CA LEU A 179 -0.11 5.64 13.86
C LEU A 179 -0.23 4.11 13.71
N PHE A 180 -1.37 3.52 14.08
CA PHE A 180 -1.60 2.09 13.90
C PHE A 180 -1.57 1.68 12.43
N GLN A 181 -2.15 2.49 11.54
CA GLN A 181 -2.16 2.17 10.11
C GLN A 181 -0.78 2.24 9.45
N SER A 182 0.15 3.03 10.01
CA SER A 182 1.51 3.17 9.49
C SER A 182 2.31 1.86 9.49
N THR A 183 1.91 0.87 10.30
CA THR A 183 2.53 -0.47 10.35
C THR A 183 2.31 -1.27 9.05
N GLY A 184 1.29 -0.90 8.28
CA GLY A 184 0.79 -1.71 7.16
C GLY A 184 1.77 -1.85 6.01
N TRP A 185 2.19 -0.73 5.41
CA TRP A 185 3.01 -0.74 4.20
C TRP A 185 4.34 -1.47 4.36
N PRO A 186 5.16 -1.18 5.39
CA PRO A 186 6.40 -1.91 5.61
C PRO A 186 6.17 -3.43 5.76
N SER A 187 5.13 -3.82 6.49
CA SER A 187 4.83 -5.23 6.74
C SER A 187 4.47 -5.98 5.46
N VAL A 188 3.48 -5.48 4.69
CA VAL A 188 3.01 -6.19 3.49
C VAL A 188 4.07 -6.24 2.40
N VAL A 189 4.86 -5.17 2.22
CA VAL A 189 5.96 -5.14 1.24
C VAL A 189 7.06 -6.14 1.62
N SER A 190 7.43 -6.23 2.90
CA SER A 190 8.41 -7.18 3.39
C SER A 190 7.94 -8.63 3.22
N ILE A 191 6.67 -8.93 3.57
CA ILE A 191 6.09 -10.26 3.40
C ILE A 191 6.04 -10.65 1.92
N MET A 192 5.59 -9.76 1.05
CA MET A 192 5.61 -9.98 -0.41
C MET A 192 7.03 -10.20 -0.92
N GLY A 193 8.01 -9.46 -0.37
CA GLY A 193 9.42 -9.64 -0.66
C GLY A 193 9.97 -11.02 -0.33
N ASN A 194 9.51 -11.62 0.79
CA ASN A 194 9.92 -12.97 1.21
C ASN A 194 9.42 -14.07 0.26
N TRP A 195 8.18 -13.93 -0.23
CA TRP A 195 7.52 -14.96 -1.04
C TRP A 195 7.76 -14.84 -2.54
N PHE A 196 8.02 -13.63 -3.05
CA PHE A 196 8.16 -13.36 -4.49
C PHE A 196 9.55 -12.84 -4.81
N GLY A 197 10.36 -13.68 -5.47
CA GLY A 197 11.73 -13.34 -5.89
C GLY A 197 11.79 -12.22 -6.93
N LYS A 198 12.99 -11.73 -7.23
CA LYS A 198 13.24 -10.56 -8.09
C LYS A 198 12.71 -10.72 -9.53
N SER A 199 12.73 -11.93 -10.10
CA SER A 199 12.50 -12.15 -11.54
C SER A 199 11.06 -12.00 -12.05
N LYS A 200 10.05 -12.09 -11.17
CA LYS A 200 8.61 -11.96 -11.53
C LYS A 200 7.90 -10.85 -10.75
N ARG A 201 8.65 -10.00 -10.07
CA ARG A 201 8.13 -8.99 -9.15
C ARG A 201 7.28 -7.92 -9.87
N GLY A 202 7.66 -7.48 -11.05
CA GLY A 202 7.03 -6.36 -11.73
C GLY A 202 5.53 -6.55 -11.98
N LEU A 203 5.15 -7.61 -12.68
CA LEU A 203 3.74 -7.88 -12.99
C LEU A 203 2.92 -8.21 -11.74
N ILE A 204 3.44 -9.08 -10.87
CA ILE A 204 2.72 -9.49 -9.64
C ILE A 204 2.51 -8.29 -8.73
N MET A 205 3.54 -7.47 -8.51
CA MET A 205 3.44 -6.27 -7.68
C MET A 205 2.56 -5.19 -8.33
N GLY A 206 2.57 -5.08 -9.65
CA GLY A 206 1.69 -4.17 -10.38
C GLY A 206 0.21 -4.50 -10.19
N VAL A 207 -0.17 -5.77 -10.39
CA VAL A 207 -1.54 -6.24 -10.14
C VAL A 207 -1.89 -6.15 -8.65
N TRP A 208 -0.97 -6.57 -7.77
CA TRP A 208 -1.18 -6.51 -6.33
C TRP A 208 -1.38 -5.07 -5.85
N ASN A 209 -0.68 -4.08 -6.40
CA ASN A 209 -0.82 -2.66 -6.02
C ASN A 209 -2.21 -2.07 -6.33
N ALA A 210 -3.04 -2.74 -7.16
CA ALA A 210 -4.42 -2.35 -7.39
C ALA A 210 -5.29 -2.37 -6.11
N HIS A 211 -4.82 -3.05 -5.03
CA HIS A 211 -5.50 -3.04 -3.71
C HIS A 211 -5.80 -1.62 -3.21
N THR A 212 -4.98 -0.62 -3.56
CA THR A 212 -5.19 0.79 -3.17
C THR A 212 -6.50 1.32 -3.75
N SER A 213 -6.65 1.26 -5.07
CA SER A 213 -7.87 1.76 -5.74
C SER A 213 -9.09 0.88 -5.43
N VAL A 214 -8.92 -0.45 -5.39
CA VAL A 214 -9.99 -1.37 -4.99
C VAL A 214 -10.46 -1.05 -3.55
N GLY A 215 -9.52 -0.77 -2.64
CA GLY A 215 -9.84 -0.36 -1.28
C GLY A 215 -10.61 0.96 -1.22
N ASN A 216 -10.19 1.96 -2.00
CA ASN A 216 -10.90 3.23 -2.09
C ASN A 216 -12.33 3.03 -2.62
N ILE A 217 -12.52 2.25 -3.68
CA ILE A 217 -13.84 1.93 -4.24
C ILE A 217 -14.71 1.23 -3.21
N VAL A 218 -14.22 0.13 -2.62
CA VAL A 218 -14.96 -0.67 -1.62
C VAL A 218 -15.33 0.19 -0.41
N GLY A 219 -14.39 0.98 0.11
CA GLY A 219 -14.62 1.87 1.24
C GLY A 219 -15.66 2.94 0.96
N SER A 220 -15.62 3.54 -0.24
CA SER A 220 -16.62 4.53 -0.67
C SER A 220 -18.00 3.91 -0.80
N LEU A 221 -18.11 2.73 -1.44
CA LEU A 221 -19.39 2.04 -1.60
C LEU A 221 -19.99 1.63 -0.24
N ILE A 222 -19.18 1.12 0.68
CA ILE A 222 -19.63 0.79 2.05
C ILE A 222 -20.10 2.05 2.75
N ALA A 223 -19.30 3.11 2.77
CA ALA A 223 -19.64 4.35 3.47
C ALA A 223 -20.91 4.99 2.89
N SER A 224 -21.03 5.08 1.56
CA SER A 224 -22.22 5.61 0.88
C SER A 224 -23.47 4.77 1.16
N ARG A 225 -23.32 3.42 1.20
CA ARG A 225 -24.42 2.52 1.56
C ARG A 225 -24.89 2.73 2.99
N MET A 226 -23.93 2.89 3.92
CA MET A 226 -24.25 3.15 5.34
C MET A 226 -24.93 4.49 5.53
N LEU A 227 -24.54 5.53 4.78
CA LEU A 227 -25.25 6.83 4.79
C LEU A 227 -26.68 6.71 4.27
N ARG A 228 -26.92 5.88 3.26
CA ARG A 228 -28.26 5.72 2.65
C ARG A 228 -29.25 5.03 3.59
N TYR A 229 -28.81 4.02 4.34
CA TYR A 229 -29.66 3.16 5.17
C TYR A 229 -29.49 3.37 6.67
N GLY A 230 -28.58 4.20 7.09
CA GLY A 230 -28.25 4.46 8.47
C GLY A 230 -27.87 5.92 8.70
N ASP A 231 -26.73 6.13 9.31
CA ASP A 231 -26.20 7.46 9.58
C ASP A 231 -24.68 7.52 9.33
N TRP A 232 -24.11 8.72 9.49
CA TRP A 232 -22.70 8.94 9.27
C TRP A 232 -21.80 8.09 10.19
N SER A 233 -22.24 7.73 11.39
CA SER A 233 -21.45 6.91 12.33
C SER A 233 -21.30 5.48 11.84
N ALA A 234 -22.32 4.93 11.18
CA ALA A 234 -22.28 3.58 10.60
C ALA A 234 -21.24 3.44 9.50
N ALA A 235 -20.98 4.52 8.74
CA ALA A 235 -19.95 4.52 7.70
C ALA A 235 -18.55 4.24 8.27
N PHE A 236 -18.23 4.78 9.44
CA PHE A 236 -16.98 4.51 10.14
C PHE A 236 -16.99 3.14 10.82
N THR A 237 -18.06 2.85 11.56
CA THR A 237 -18.13 1.63 12.38
C THR A 237 -18.04 0.37 11.52
N VAL A 238 -18.74 0.30 10.40
CA VAL A 238 -18.68 -0.87 9.52
C VAL A 238 -17.31 -1.03 8.87
N ASN A 239 -16.71 0.05 8.34
CA ASN A 239 -15.36 0.00 7.78
C ASN A 239 -14.31 -0.38 8.84
N GLY A 240 -14.42 0.15 10.05
CA GLY A 240 -13.54 -0.19 11.16
C GLY A 240 -13.65 -1.65 11.58
N LEU A 241 -14.87 -2.18 11.75
CA LEU A 241 -15.11 -3.59 12.08
C LEU A 241 -14.59 -4.55 11.01
N LEU A 242 -14.77 -4.23 9.73
CA LEU A 242 -14.20 -5.02 8.64
C LEU A 242 -12.67 -5.02 8.66
N THR A 243 -12.05 -3.87 9.00
CA THR A 243 -10.60 -3.79 9.17
C THR A 243 -10.12 -4.67 10.32
N VAL A 244 -10.82 -4.67 11.45
CA VAL A 244 -10.55 -5.58 12.58
C VAL A 244 -10.69 -7.04 12.17
N ALA A 245 -11.77 -7.39 11.46
CA ALA A 245 -12.02 -8.76 11.00
C ALA A 245 -10.90 -9.28 10.09
N VAL A 246 -10.43 -8.46 9.14
CA VAL A 246 -9.28 -8.82 8.30
C VAL A 246 -7.99 -8.88 9.12
N GLY A 247 -7.80 -8.04 10.13
CA GLY A 247 -6.68 -8.15 11.08
C GLY A 247 -6.66 -9.50 11.83
N LEU A 248 -7.83 -10.00 12.24
CA LEU A 248 -7.95 -11.34 12.84
C LEU A 248 -7.67 -12.46 11.82
N LEU A 249 -8.10 -12.27 10.56
CA LEU A 249 -7.76 -13.21 9.48
C LEU A 249 -6.24 -13.26 9.25
N VAL A 250 -5.56 -12.10 9.25
CA VAL A 250 -4.09 -12.02 9.18
C VAL A 250 -3.45 -12.82 10.31
N HIS A 251 -3.89 -12.61 11.56
CA HIS A 251 -3.39 -13.34 12.70
C HIS A 251 -3.50 -14.87 12.53
N GLY A 252 -4.63 -15.32 12.03
CA GLY A 252 -4.92 -16.75 11.89
C GLY A 252 -4.24 -17.44 10.71
N TRP A 253 -4.04 -16.74 9.59
CA TRP A 253 -3.74 -17.37 8.32
C TRP A 253 -2.48 -16.89 7.60
N LEU A 254 -1.95 -15.72 7.92
CA LEU A 254 -0.83 -15.14 7.17
C LEU A 254 0.50 -15.80 7.54
N VAL A 255 1.12 -16.46 6.59
CA VAL A 255 2.47 -17.03 6.70
C VAL A 255 3.49 -16.01 6.19
N VAL A 256 4.42 -15.59 7.05
CA VAL A 256 5.33 -14.46 6.79
C VAL A 256 6.42 -14.82 5.79
N SER A 257 6.96 -16.05 5.87
CA SER A 257 8.05 -16.48 5.02
C SER A 257 7.88 -17.93 4.56
N PRO A 258 8.48 -18.32 3.40
CA PRO A 258 8.46 -19.70 2.94
C PRO A 258 9.02 -20.68 3.96
N GLU A 259 10.04 -20.28 4.72
CA GLU A 259 10.70 -21.09 5.74
C GLU A 259 9.74 -21.50 6.87
N ASP A 260 8.79 -20.64 7.21
CA ASP A 260 7.76 -20.92 8.21
C ASP A 260 6.82 -22.05 7.77
N ALA A 261 6.69 -22.24 6.45
CA ALA A 261 5.93 -23.31 5.83
C ALA A 261 6.79 -24.52 5.44
N GLY A 262 8.10 -24.49 5.74
CA GLY A 262 9.05 -25.58 5.42
C GLY A 262 9.58 -25.57 3.98
N TYR A 263 9.46 -24.43 3.27
CA TYR A 263 10.02 -24.24 1.92
C TYR A 263 11.29 -23.38 1.97
N GLN A 264 12.09 -23.45 0.89
CA GLN A 264 13.29 -22.61 0.76
C GLN A 264 12.93 -21.20 0.26
N SER A 265 13.66 -20.19 0.77
CA SER A 265 13.48 -18.81 0.30
C SER A 265 13.94 -18.64 -1.14
N PRO A 266 13.19 -17.91 -1.98
CA PRO A 266 13.63 -17.55 -3.33
C PRO A 266 14.91 -16.72 -3.37
N ALA A 267 15.31 -16.12 -2.26
CA ALA A 267 16.55 -15.35 -2.12
C ALA A 267 17.80 -16.25 -1.96
N GLY A 268 17.64 -17.51 -1.48
CA GLY A 268 18.73 -18.47 -1.30
C GLY A 268 19.23 -19.10 -2.60
N THR A 269 18.37 -19.24 -3.60
CA THR A 269 18.73 -19.83 -4.91
C THR A 269 19.55 -18.90 -5.81
N ALA A 270 19.57 -17.59 -5.56
CA ALA A 270 20.37 -16.64 -6.34
C ALA A 270 21.86 -16.59 -5.91
N GLY A 271 22.19 -17.11 -4.72
CA GLY A 271 23.56 -17.20 -4.21
C GLY A 271 24.32 -18.45 -4.69
N ASP A 272 23.60 -19.54 -4.97
CA ASP A 272 24.22 -20.80 -5.40
C ASP A 272 24.36 -20.93 -6.93
N ALA A 273 23.56 -20.21 -7.72
CA ALA A 273 23.67 -20.21 -9.17
C ALA A 273 24.95 -19.52 -9.71
N SER A 274 25.63 -18.71 -8.90
CA SER A 274 26.89 -18.06 -9.27
C SER A 274 28.14 -18.91 -8.93
N LYS A 275 27.96 -20.09 -8.30
CA LYS A 275 29.05 -21.02 -7.98
C LYS A 275 29.11 -22.26 -8.89
N GLY A 276 28.25 -22.37 -9.90
CA GLY A 276 28.06 -23.56 -10.75
C GLY A 276 28.72 -23.53 -12.12
N GLU A 277 29.50 -22.51 -12.51
CA GLU A 277 30.27 -22.54 -13.77
C GLU A 277 31.75 -22.20 -13.50
N GLY A 278 32.53 -23.20 -13.20
CA GLY A 278 33.96 -23.09 -13.02
C GLY A 278 34.56 -24.38 -12.48
N GLY A 279 34.20 -25.54 -13.08
CA GLY A 279 34.83 -26.81 -12.77
C GLY A 279 36.11 -26.98 -13.55
N ILE A 280 37.27 -26.97 -12.88
CA ILE A 280 38.48 -27.66 -13.35
C ILE A 280 39.17 -28.27 -12.13
N MET A 281 39.48 -29.53 -12.27
CA MET A 281 40.23 -30.45 -11.42
C MET A 281 41.31 -29.82 -10.53
N ALA A 282 41.33 -30.23 -9.26
CA ALA A 282 42.60 -30.35 -8.53
C ALA A 282 42.51 -31.48 -7.49
N SER A 283 43.21 -32.50 -7.77
CA SER A 283 44.11 -33.38 -6.98
C SER A 283 43.96 -33.33 -5.45
N SER A 284 43.75 -34.55 -4.96
CA SER A 284 44.00 -34.99 -3.57
C SER A 284 45.40 -34.62 -3.09
N ASN A 285 45.50 -33.94 -1.95
CA ASN A 285 46.50 -34.24 -0.93
C ASN A 285 46.02 -33.67 0.41
N GLY A 286 45.95 -34.54 1.40
CA GLY A 286 45.62 -34.16 2.75
C GLY A 286 46.75 -33.36 3.40
N ASP A 287 46.35 -32.37 4.14
CA ASP A 287 47.10 -31.97 5.34
C ASP A 287 46.19 -31.29 6.36
N ALA A 288 46.54 -31.49 7.60
CA ALA A 288 45.78 -31.34 8.80
C ALA A 288 45.46 -29.88 9.19
N LEU A 289 44.28 -29.73 9.75
CA LEU A 289 43.86 -28.88 10.90
C LEU A 289 44.66 -27.62 11.23
N ASN A 290 44.03 -26.49 11.04
CA ASN A 290 44.29 -25.30 11.84
C ASN A 290 42.96 -24.69 12.36
N PRO A 291 42.59 -24.87 13.68
CA PRO A 291 41.33 -24.40 14.24
C PRO A 291 41.26 -22.90 14.57
N ALA A 292 42.21 -22.11 14.05
CA ALA A 292 42.32 -20.68 14.41
C ALA A 292 41.64 -19.70 13.42
N ILE A 293 40.95 -20.19 12.38
CA ILE A 293 40.29 -19.31 11.37
C ILE A 293 38.74 -19.30 11.46
N GLU A 294 38.14 -20.08 12.34
CA GLU A 294 36.68 -20.07 12.56
C GLU A 294 36.13 -18.84 13.32
N GLY A 295 37.00 -17.97 13.86
CA GLY A 295 36.60 -16.78 14.63
C GLY A 295 36.39 -15.49 13.86
N ALA A 296 36.60 -15.42 12.54
CA ALA A 296 36.67 -14.14 11.83
C ALA A 296 35.66 -13.93 10.68
N GLN A 297 34.74 -14.85 10.46
CA GLN A 297 33.58 -14.59 9.58
C GLN A 297 32.29 -14.35 10.37
N GLN A 298 32.31 -13.46 11.35
CA GLN A 298 31.10 -12.73 11.71
C GLN A 298 30.64 -12.02 10.43
N ARG A 299 29.59 -12.54 9.81
CA ARG A 299 28.89 -11.87 8.70
C ARG A 299 28.59 -10.46 9.20
N ARG A 300 29.37 -9.46 8.78
CA ARG A 300 29.04 -8.06 8.97
C ARG A 300 27.64 -7.90 8.40
N LYS A 301 26.64 -7.68 9.27
CA LYS A 301 25.28 -7.31 8.85
C LYS A 301 25.45 -6.17 7.85
N PRO A 302 24.87 -6.23 6.64
CA PRO A 302 25.02 -5.16 5.67
C PRO A 302 24.64 -3.85 6.32
N GLN A 303 25.57 -2.91 6.36
CA GLN A 303 25.33 -1.61 6.98
C GLN A 303 24.31 -0.88 6.13
N ALA A 304 23.21 -0.38 6.72
CA ALA A 304 22.19 0.38 5.99
C ALA A 304 22.89 1.55 5.27
N ALA A 305 22.57 1.76 3.99
CA ALA A 305 23.01 2.97 3.31
C ALA A 305 22.50 4.15 4.12
N GLY A 306 23.41 5.02 4.56
CA GLY A 306 23.01 6.19 5.33
C GLY A 306 22.00 7.03 4.54
N PHE A 307 21.00 7.58 5.20
CA PHE A 307 19.96 8.46 4.61
C PHE A 307 20.58 9.53 3.69
N ALA A 308 21.70 10.15 4.11
CA ALA A 308 22.44 11.12 3.32
C ALA A 308 23.04 10.55 2.02
N ALA A 309 23.42 9.27 2.01
CA ALA A 309 23.95 8.62 0.80
C ALA A 309 22.81 8.34 -0.21
N ALA A 310 21.63 7.95 0.27
CA ALA A 310 20.45 7.74 -0.57
C ALA A 310 19.98 9.04 -1.24
N LEU A 311 20.02 10.18 -0.54
CA LEU A 311 19.70 11.50 -1.10
C LEU A 311 20.65 11.94 -2.23
N LYS A 312 21.88 11.44 -2.25
CA LYS A 312 22.87 11.77 -3.30
C LYS A 312 22.65 10.99 -4.60
N ILE A 313 21.79 9.98 -4.59
CA ILE A 313 21.46 9.21 -5.81
C ILE A 313 20.75 10.12 -6.80
N PRO A 314 21.26 10.24 -8.05
CA PRO A 314 20.64 11.08 -9.06
C PRO A 314 19.17 10.67 -9.31
N GLY A 315 18.24 11.61 -9.13
CA GLY A 315 16.81 11.39 -9.31
C GLY A 315 16.03 11.22 -8.01
N VAL A 316 16.61 10.74 -6.91
CA VAL A 316 15.87 10.50 -5.65
C VAL A 316 15.18 11.77 -5.17
N VAL A 317 15.89 12.87 -5.00
CA VAL A 317 15.28 14.13 -4.55
C VAL A 317 14.24 14.65 -5.54
N THR A 318 14.54 14.57 -6.85
CA THR A 318 13.63 15.05 -7.91
C THR A 318 12.32 14.29 -7.90
N PHE A 319 12.37 12.95 -7.87
CA PHE A 319 11.16 12.14 -7.82
C PHE A 319 10.44 12.21 -6.48
N SER A 320 11.15 12.40 -5.38
CA SER A 320 10.53 12.63 -4.06
C SER A 320 9.71 13.91 -4.05
N LEU A 321 10.25 15.02 -4.57
CA LEU A 321 9.52 16.28 -4.68
C LEU A 321 8.38 16.20 -5.72
N CYS A 322 8.59 15.52 -6.84
CA CYS A 322 7.52 15.27 -7.79
C CYS A 322 6.38 14.47 -7.15
N LEU A 323 6.70 13.43 -6.37
CA LEU A 323 5.70 12.64 -5.65
C LEU A 323 4.98 13.45 -4.58
N PHE A 324 5.65 14.41 -3.93
CA PHE A 324 4.99 15.34 -3.02
C PHE A 324 3.82 16.05 -3.71
N PHE A 325 4.05 16.65 -4.88
CA PHE A 325 3.01 17.39 -5.59
C PHE A 325 1.96 16.47 -6.23
N THR A 326 2.34 15.36 -6.82
CA THR A 326 1.37 14.41 -7.41
C THR A 326 0.49 13.76 -6.34
N LYS A 327 1.04 13.43 -5.16
CA LYS A 327 0.22 12.97 -4.02
C LYS A 327 -0.64 14.08 -3.42
N LEU A 328 -0.17 15.32 -3.41
CA LEU A 328 -0.99 16.47 -3.01
C LEU A 328 -2.28 16.51 -3.85
N VAL A 329 -2.16 16.41 -5.18
CA VAL A 329 -3.31 16.38 -6.10
C VAL A 329 -4.17 15.14 -5.86
N ALA A 330 -3.59 13.96 -5.90
CA ALA A 330 -4.32 12.69 -5.77
C ALA A 330 -5.09 12.58 -4.43
N TYR A 331 -4.47 12.99 -3.32
CA TYR A 331 -5.09 12.92 -2.00
C TYR A 331 -6.11 14.03 -1.76
N THR A 332 -5.98 15.16 -2.47
CA THR A 332 -7.05 16.15 -2.52
C THR A 332 -8.32 15.52 -3.09
N PHE A 333 -8.25 14.83 -4.22
CA PHE A 333 -9.40 14.11 -4.77
C PHE A 333 -9.87 12.98 -3.84
N LEU A 334 -8.95 12.22 -3.26
CA LEU A 334 -9.30 11.13 -2.33
C LEU A 334 -10.18 11.60 -1.18
N TYR A 335 -9.87 12.77 -0.58
CA TYR A 335 -10.52 13.26 0.63
C TYR A 335 -11.64 14.28 0.38
N TRP A 336 -11.64 14.97 -0.76
CA TRP A 336 -12.57 16.08 -1.00
C TRP A 336 -13.45 15.91 -2.25
N LEU A 337 -13.17 14.97 -3.16
CA LEU A 337 -13.97 14.79 -4.37
C LEU A 337 -15.46 14.51 -4.09
N PRO A 338 -15.85 13.60 -3.17
CA PRO A 338 -17.27 13.40 -2.86
C PRO A 338 -17.96 14.69 -2.37
N PHE A 339 -17.28 15.44 -1.51
CA PHE A 339 -17.78 16.72 -1.02
C PHE A 339 -17.91 17.75 -2.13
N TYR A 340 -16.95 17.84 -3.05
CA TYR A 340 -17.01 18.70 -4.24
C TYR A 340 -18.20 18.33 -5.14
N ILE A 341 -18.39 17.04 -5.43
CA ILE A 341 -19.50 16.56 -6.27
C ILE A 341 -20.86 16.90 -5.63
N GLU A 342 -21.00 16.68 -4.34
CA GLU A 342 -22.23 16.96 -3.62
C GLU A 342 -22.58 18.46 -3.61
N ARG A 343 -21.55 19.32 -3.54
CA ARG A 343 -21.70 20.79 -3.55
C ARG A 343 -21.78 21.41 -4.95
N THR A 344 -21.70 20.61 -6.00
CA THR A 344 -21.72 21.05 -7.40
C THR A 344 -23.02 20.60 -8.06
N GLU A 345 -23.74 21.53 -8.65
CA GLU A 345 -24.90 21.23 -9.48
C GLU A 345 -24.44 20.53 -10.78
N ILE A 346 -24.94 19.31 -11.04
CA ILE A 346 -24.57 18.52 -12.20
C ILE A 346 -25.82 18.27 -13.04
N GLY A 347 -25.87 18.87 -14.24
CA GLY A 347 -27.01 18.73 -15.13
C GLY A 347 -28.32 19.27 -14.57
N GLY A 348 -28.26 20.28 -13.69
CA GLY A 348 -29.43 20.90 -13.05
C GLY A 348 -29.85 20.23 -11.72
N GLU A 349 -29.08 19.27 -11.20
CA GLU A 349 -29.41 18.58 -9.96
C GLU A 349 -28.20 18.52 -9.00
N TYR A 350 -28.50 18.64 -7.69
CA TYR A 350 -27.54 18.35 -6.63
C TYR A 350 -27.65 16.90 -6.21
N LEU A 351 -26.50 16.26 -6.05
CA LEU A 351 -26.45 14.86 -5.61
C LEU A 351 -26.43 14.78 -4.07
N THR A 352 -27.05 13.72 -3.54
CA THR A 352 -26.88 13.40 -2.10
C THR A 352 -25.45 12.94 -1.81
N ALA A 353 -24.98 13.12 -0.57
CA ALA A 353 -23.65 12.66 -0.14
C ALA A 353 -23.38 11.20 -0.47
N ALA A 354 -24.38 10.32 -0.34
CA ALA A 354 -24.26 8.90 -0.71
C ALA A 354 -24.03 8.70 -2.22
N LYS A 355 -24.80 9.38 -3.07
CA LYS A 355 -24.63 9.32 -4.53
C LYS A 355 -23.30 9.94 -4.98
N ALA A 356 -22.91 11.06 -4.39
CA ALA A 356 -21.62 11.70 -4.65
C ALA A 356 -20.45 10.79 -4.27
N GLY A 357 -20.56 10.07 -3.16
CA GLY A 357 -19.60 9.05 -2.74
C GLY A 357 -19.50 7.87 -3.70
N GLU A 358 -20.66 7.36 -4.18
CA GLU A 358 -20.69 6.30 -5.20
C GLU A 358 -20.07 6.80 -6.52
N LEU A 359 -20.43 7.99 -6.97
CA LEU A 359 -19.92 8.59 -8.21
C LEU A 359 -18.40 8.81 -8.16
N SER A 360 -17.87 9.24 -7.02
CA SER A 360 -16.43 9.48 -6.85
C SER A 360 -15.56 8.23 -7.06
N THR A 361 -16.13 7.03 -6.96
CA THR A 361 -15.40 5.77 -7.23
C THR A 361 -14.91 5.66 -8.67
N LEU A 362 -15.55 6.39 -9.60
CA LEU A 362 -15.15 6.41 -11.01
C LEU A 362 -13.79 7.08 -11.22
N PHE A 363 -13.43 8.02 -10.35
CA PHE A 363 -12.06 8.57 -10.31
C PHE A 363 -11.02 7.48 -9.98
N ASP A 364 -11.32 6.62 -9.00
CA ASP A 364 -10.44 5.51 -8.63
C ASP A 364 -10.37 4.43 -9.73
N ILE A 365 -11.49 4.16 -10.43
CA ILE A 365 -11.52 3.27 -11.60
C ILE A 365 -10.62 3.82 -12.72
N GLY A 366 -10.75 5.11 -13.03
CA GLY A 366 -9.83 5.80 -13.92
C GLY A 366 -8.38 5.66 -13.47
N GLY A 367 -8.13 5.81 -12.17
CA GLY A 367 -6.82 5.68 -11.57
C GLY A 367 -6.16 4.30 -11.76
N VAL A 368 -6.94 3.21 -11.67
CA VAL A 368 -6.45 1.84 -11.99
C VAL A 368 -5.98 1.78 -13.45
N ALA A 369 -6.82 2.23 -14.37
CA ALA A 369 -6.48 2.25 -15.79
C ALA A 369 -5.23 3.10 -16.05
N GLY A 370 -5.15 4.30 -15.44
CA GLY A 370 -4.02 5.22 -15.57
C GLY A 370 -2.71 4.62 -15.06
N GLY A 371 -2.73 3.94 -13.92
CA GLY A 371 -1.56 3.25 -13.38
C GLY A 371 -1.04 2.14 -14.31
N ILE A 372 -1.95 1.34 -14.89
CA ILE A 372 -1.60 0.29 -15.84
C ILE A 372 -1.01 0.89 -17.13
N ILE A 373 -1.68 1.93 -17.69
CA ILE A 373 -1.23 2.59 -18.90
C ILE A 373 0.13 3.28 -18.68
N ALA A 374 0.31 4.00 -17.58
CA ALA A 374 1.58 4.64 -17.24
C ALA A 374 2.72 3.63 -17.10
N GLY A 375 2.47 2.50 -16.42
CA GLY A 375 3.42 1.39 -16.32
C GLY A 375 3.79 0.84 -17.69
N TYR A 376 2.80 0.49 -18.51
CA TYR A 376 3.01 -0.06 -19.85
C TYR A 376 3.79 0.91 -20.78
N VAL A 377 3.37 2.18 -20.82
CA VAL A 377 4.02 3.21 -21.64
C VAL A 377 5.47 3.41 -21.19
N SER A 378 5.67 3.52 -19.89
CA SER A 378 6.99 3.68 -19.29
C SER A 378 7.94 2.53 -19.60
N ASP A 379 7.45 1.28 -19.52
CA ASP A 379 8.24 0.10 -19.86
C ASP A 379 8.50 0.00 -21.37
N ARG A 380 7.50 0.30 -22.20
CA ARG A 380 7.60 0.23 -23.67
C ARG A 380 8.64 1.19 -24.23
N PHE A 381 8.75 2.39 -23.67
CA PHE A 381 9.69 3.43 -24.09
C PHE A 381 10.95 3.49 -23.24
N ASN A 382 11.03 2.70 -22.17
CA ASN A 382 12.10 2.77 -21.16
C ASN A 382 12.36 4.20 -20.66
N ALA A 383 11.26 4.93 -20.39
CA ALA A 383 11.26 6.38 -20.12
C ALA A 383 10.36 6.72 -18.94
N ARG A 384 10.90 6.56 -17.72
CA ARG A 384 10.15 6.79 -16.47
C ARG A 384 9.78 8.26 -16.28
N SER A 385 10.77 9.16 -16.49
CA SER A 385 10.57 10.59 -16.27
C SER A 385 9.67 11.21 -17.33
N LEU A 386 9.86 10.83 -18.61
CA LEU A 386 9.04 11.32 -19.72
C LEU A 386 7.57 10.91 -19.56
N THR A 387 7.32 9.64 -19.20
CA THR A 387 5.97 9.14 -18.96
C THR A 387 5.31 9.86 -17.79
N SER A 388 6.01 9.98 -16.66
CA SER A 388 5.48 10.70 -15.49
C SER A 388 5.17 12.17 -15.80
N ALA A 389 6.09 12.88 -16.46
CA ALA A 389 5.89 14.27 -16.85
C ALA A 389 4.75 14.44 -17.85
N GLY A 390 4.63 13.53 -18.84
CA GLY A 390 3.55 13.55 -19.83
C GLY A 390 2.16 13.44 -19.18
N PHE A 391 2.00 12.50 -18.25
CA PHE A 391 0.75 12.34 -17.49
C PHE A 391 0.43 13.58 -16.64
N VAL A 392 1.44 14.13 -15.94
CA VAL A 392 1.29 15.34 -15.10
C VAL A 392 0.91 16.56 -15.95
N TYR A 393 1.55 16.78 -17.10
CA TYR A 393 1.17 17.89 -17.97
C TYR A 393 -0.19 17.72 -18.63
N LEU A 394 -0.58 16.49 -18.97
CA LEU A 394 -1.91 16.20 -19.52
C LEU A 394 -3.01 16.29 -18.46
N SER A 395 -2.70 16.09 -17.17
CA SER A 395 -3.69 16.26 -16.09
C SER A 395 -4.17 17.70 -15.99
N ILE A 396 -3.32 18.70 -16.21
CA ILE A 396 -3.68 20.13 -16.08
C ILE A 396 -4.88 20.52 -16.97
N PRO A 397 -4.84 20.34 -18.32
CA PRO A 397 -5.99 20.67 -19.15
C PRO A 397 -7.22 19.80 -18.84
N VAL A 398 -7.03 18.55 -18.43
CA VAL A 398 -8.16 17.67 -18.08
C VAL A 398 -8.82 18.11 -16.77
N LEU A 399 -8.06 18.50 -15.78
CA LEU A 399 -8.58 19.06 -14.53
C LEU A 399 -9.30 20.39 -14.78
N TYR A 400 -8.78 21.23 -15.68
CA TYR A 400 -9.46 22.45 -16.13
C TYR A 400 -10.79 22.10 -16.80
N MET A 401 -10.79 21.16 -17.75
CA MET A 401 -12.03 20.71 -18.41
C MET A 401 -13.02 20.10 -17.41
N TYR A 402 -12.55 19.34 -16.43
CA TYR A 402 -13.42 18.80 -15.38
C TYR A 402 -14.07 19.91 -14.56
N ARG A 403 -13.33 20.97 -14.21
CA ARG A 403 -13.87 22.12 -13.47
C ARG A 403 -14.89 22.88 -14.28
N GLU A 404 -14.62 23.17 -15.57
CA GLU A 404 -15.47 24.01 -16.41
C GLU A 404 -16.69 23.25 -16.98
N TYR A 405 -16.47 22.00 -17.42
CA TYR A 405 -17.48 21.24 -18.17
C TYR A 405 -18.06 20.05 -17.39
N GLY A 406 -17.49 19.67 -16.27
CA GLY A 406 -17.94 18.53 -15.46
C GLY A 406 -19.35 18.72 -14.89
N SER A 407 -19.80 19.95 -14.71
CA SER A 407 -21.15 20.30 -14.23
C SER A 407 -22.23 20.29 -15.33
N MET A 408 -21.86 20.27 -16.62
CA MET A 408 -22.82 20.37 -17.73
C MET A 408 -23.86 19.25 -17.74
N ASN A 409 -23.42 18.04 -17.55
CA ASN A 409 -24.29 16.85 -17.46
C ASN A 409 -23.51 15.66 -16.84
N MET A 410 -24.27 14.63 -16.44
CA MET A 410 -23.71 13.44 -15.79
C MET A 410 -22.67 12.70 -16.66
N THR A 411 -22.87 12.62 -17.98
CA THR A 411 -21.94 11.92 -18.88
C THR A 411 -20.59 12.64 -18.96
N ALA A 412 -20.60 13.98 -19.09
CA ALA A 412 -19.38 14.79 -19.08
C ALA A 412 -18.66 14.67 -17.74
N ASN A 413 -19.40 14.73 -16.63
CA ASN A 413 -18.84 14.55 -15.29
C ASN A 413 -18.10 13.20 -15.16
N VAL A 414 -18.77 12.11 -15.49
CA VAL A 414 -18.22 10.75 -15.43
C VAL A 414 -16.97 10.61 -16.29
N PHE A 415 -17.05 11.02 -17.57
CA PHE A 415 -15.94 10.87 -18.51
C PHE A 415 -14.71 11.67 -18.06
N LEU A 416 -14.90 12.96 -17.73
CA LEU A 416 -13.79 13.83 -17.33
C LEU A 416 -13.21 13.41 -15.97
N MET A 417 -14.04 12.95 -15.04
CA MET A 417 -13.59 12.44 -13.76
C MET A 417 -12.75 11.16 -13.88
N MET A 418 -13.17 10.21 -14.73
CA MET A 418 -12.39 9.00 -15.01
C MET A 418 -11.06 9.34 -15.69
N LEU A 419 -11.07 10.27 -16.64
CA LEU A 419 -9.87 10.72 -17.33
C LEU A 419 -8.91 11.46 -16.37
N ALA A 420 -9.44 12.34 -15.50
CA ALA A 420 -8.66 12.98 -14.45
C ALA A 420 -8.06 11.95 -13.49
N GLY A 421 -8.85 10.96 -13.07
CA GLY A 421 -8.38 9.85 -12.24
C GLY A 421 -7.21 9.10 -12.89
N ALA A 422 -7.30 8.80 -14.19
CA ALA A 422 -6.24 8.11 -14.92
C ALA A 422 -4.94 8.94 -14.97
N LEU A 423 -5.04 10.22 -15.26
CA LEU A 423 -3.85 11.08 -15.40
C LEU A 423 -3.20 11.45 -14.07
N VAL A 424 -4.00 11.66 -13.03
CA VAL A 424 -3.50 12.00 -11.68
C VAL A 424 -2.85 10.79 -11.00
N ASN A 425 -3.48 9.61 -11.07
CA ASN A 425 -2.96 8.42 -10.38
C ASN A 425 -1.86 7.70 -11.16
N GLY A 426 -1.73 7.90 -12.48
CA GLY A 426 -0.67 7.30 -13.31
C GLY A 426 0.74 7.58 -12.80
N PRO A 427 1.16 8.86 -12.68
CA PRO A 427 2.48 9.23 -12.15
C PRO A 427 2.69 8.77 -10.72
N TYR A 428 1.67 8.92 -9.86
CA TYR A 428 1.72 8.47 -8.49
C TYR A 428 2.05 6.97 -8.41
N ALA A 429 1.31 6.13 -9.13
CA ALA A 429 1.55 4.69 -9.16
C ALA A 429 2.94 4.34 -9.73
N LEU A 430 3.35 4.99 -10.82
CA LEU A 430 4.64 4.74 -11.48
C LEU A 430 5.83 5.11 -10.58
N ILE A 431 5.77 6.26 -9.89
CA ILE A 431 6.87 6.76 -9.04
C ILE A 431 6.99 5.90 -7.78
N THR A 432 5.89 5.55 -7.12
CA THR A 432 5.91 4.75 -5.89
C THR A 432 6.36 3.32 -6.12
N THR A 433 6.20 2.77 -7.33
CA THR A 433 6.56 1.39 -7.65
C THR A 433 7.84 1.29 -8.47
N ALA A 434 7.75 1.50 -9.80
CA ALA A 434 8.85 1.23 -10.71
C ALA A 434 10.04 2.17 -10.51
N VAL A 435 9.79 3.48 -10.38
CA VAL A 435 10.88 4.46 -10.18
C VAL A 435 11.60 4.23 -8.86
N SER A 436 10.85 4.01 -7.76
CA SER A 436 11.45 3.73 -6.45
C SER A 436 12.28 2.44 -6.46
N ALA A 437 11.83 1.41 -7.18
CA ALA A 437 12.57 0.16 -7.34
C ALA A 437 13.85 0.37 -8.16
N ASP A 438 13.77 1.08 -9.28
CA ASP A 438 14.91 1.36 -10.16
C ASP A 438 15.99 2.18 -9.41
N LEU A 439 15.59 3.24 -8.70
CA LEU A 439 16.50 4.06 -7.92
C LEU A 439 17.09 3.32 -6.71
N GLY A 440 16.31 2.47 -6.06
CA GLY A 440 16.75 1.65 -4.93
C GLY A 440 17.73 0.53 -5.31
N THR A 441 17.83 0.21 -6.60
CA THR A 441 18.78 -0.78 -7.14
C THR A 441 19.90 -0.13 -7.96
N HIS A 442 20.08 1.20 -7.88
CA HIS A 442 21.08 1.95 -8.61
C HIS A 442 22.49 1.41 -8.37
N GLU A 443 23.36 1.46 -9.39
CA GLU A 443 24.73 0.89 -9.34
C GLU A 443 25.60 1.41 -8.19
N SER A 444 25.39 2.66 -7.75
CA SER A 444 26.10 3.25 -6.60
C SER A 444 25.80 2.56 -5.26
N LEU A 445 24.79 1.69 -5.23
CA LEU A 445 24.32 0.96 -4.05
C LEU A 445 24.72 -0.53 -4.09
N LYS A 446 25.67 -0.92 -4.95
CA LYS A 446 26.06 -2.33 -5.19
C LYS A 446 26.17 -3.12 -3.88
N GLY A 447 25.33 -4.14 -3.74
CA GLY A 447 25.34 -5.10 -2.63
C GLY A 447 24.57 -4.72 -1.37
N ASN A 448 23.84 -3.58 -1.35
CA ASN A 448 23.11 -3.13 -0.17
C ASN A 448 21.58 -3.26 -0.34
N ALA A 449 21.00 -4.42 0.02
CA ALA A 449 19.56 -4.66 -0.02
C ALA A 449 18.73 -3.67 0.87
N ARG A 450 19.36 -3.07 1.89
CA ARG A 450 18.72 -2.06 2.75
C ARG A 450 18.63 -0.68 2.09
N ALA A 451 19.40 -0.43 1.05
CA ALA A 451 19.34 0.84 0.33
C ALA A 451 18.03 1.01 -0.43
N LEU A 452 17.44 -0.08 -0.96
CA LEU A 452 16.13 -0.05 -1.59
C LEU A 452 15.05 0.44 -0.62
N ALA A 453 15.03 -0.08 0.60
CA ALA A 453 14.06 0.32 1.62
C ALA A 453 14.23 1.80 1.99
N THR A 454 15.48 2.27 2.14
CA THR A 454 15.78 3.68 2.46
C THR A 454 15.35 4.64 1.34
N VAL A 455 15.64 4.32 0.08
CA VAL A 455 15.23 5.13 -1.08
C VAL A 455 13.72 5.18 -1.20
N THR A 456 13.05 4.03 -1.10
CA THR A 456 11.59 3.95 -1.13
C THR A 456 10.95 4.75 0.00
N ALA A 457 11.51 4.67 1.22
CA ALA A 457 11.02 5.44 2.36
C ALA A 457 11.19 6.96 2.18
N ILE A 458 12.30 7.41 1.58
CA ILE A 458 12.51 8.84 1.28
C ILE A 458 11.47 9.32 0.27
N ILE A 459 11.30 8.59 -0.83
CA ILE A 459 10.39 8.98 -1.92
C ILE A 459 8.95 8.97 -1.40
N ASP A 460 8.52 7.86 -0.78
CA ASP A 460 7.14 7.71 -0.30
C ASP A 460 6.83 8.61 0.91
N GLY A 461 7.78 8.75 1.84
CA GLY A 461 7.66 9.64 3.00
C GLY A 461 7.49 11.10 2.58
N THR A 462 8.31 11.59 1.64
CA THR A 462 8.16 12.96 1.08
C THR A 462 6.80 13.12 0.40
N GLY A 463 6.37 12.12 -0.39
CA GLY A 463 5.05 12.12 -0.99
C GLY A 463 3.92 12.14 0.03
N SER A 464 4.09 11.46 1.17
CA SER A 464 3.08 11.41 2.24
C SER A 464 2.89 12.75 2.95
N ILE A 465 3.94 13.59 2.99
CA ILE A 465 3.79 14.99 3.44
C ILE A 465 2.89 15.76 2.46
N GLY A 466 3.08 15.61 1.14
CA GLY A 466 2.21 16.21 0.14
C GLY A 466 0.77 15.73 0.25
N ALA A 467 0.57 14.43 0.51
CA ALA A 467 -0.74 13.85 0.77
C ALA A 467 -1.46 14.46 1.97
N ALA A 468 -0.74 14.92 2.99
CA ALA A 468 -1.30 15.62 4.15
C ALA A 468 -1.59 17.10 3.84
N VAL A 469 -0.69 17.76 3.10
CA VAL A 469 -0.79 19.19 2.79
C VAL A 469 -1.98 19.48 1.86
N GLY A 470 -2.27 18.62 0.86
CA GLY A 470 -3.36 18.82 -0.08
C GLY A 470 -4.72 18.99 0.60
N PRO A 471 -5.24 17.97 1.29
CA PRO A 471 -6.51 18.05 2.00
C PRO A 471 -6.59 19.18 3.03
N PHE A 472 -5.47 19.53 3.69
CA PHE A 472 -5.40 20.66 4.61
C PHE A 472 -5.66 21.99 3.89
N LEU A 473 -4.96 22.22 2.78
CA LEU A 473 -5.13 23.45 2.01
C LEU A 473 -6.55 23.58 1.46
N VAL A 474 -7.17 22.47 1.02
CA VAL A 474 -8.57 22.49 0.60
C VAL A 474 -9.48 22.89 1.75
N GLY A 475 -9.30 22.30 2.94
CA GLY A 475 -10.09 22.66 4.13
C GLY A 475 -9.95 24.13 4.48
N TYR A 476 -8.74 24.69 4.37
CA TYR A 476 -8.46 26.10 4.61
C TYR A 476 -9.09 27.01 3.54
N ILE A 477 -8.87 26.70 2.25
CA ILE A 477 -9.38 27.48 1.12
C ILE A 477 -10.91 27.48 1.13
N SER A 478 -11.53 26.31 1.29
CA SER A 478 -13.00 26.17 1.26
C SER A 478 -13.72 26.77 2.46
N ALA A 479 -13.00 27.01 3.57
CA ALA A 479 -13.56 27.73 4.72
C ALA A 479 -13.58 29.25 4.51
N HIS A 480 -12.69 29.80 3.67
CA HIS A 480 -12.58 31.24 3.44
C HIS A 480 -13.21 31.69 2.12
N SER A 481 -13.45 30.77 1.21
CA SER A 481 -14.02 31.04 -0.10
C SER A 481 -14.94 29.88 -0.50
N ASN A 482 -16.19 30.19 -0.83
CA ASN A 482 -17.10 29.19 -1.42
C ASN A 482 -16.76 28.86 -2.87
N ASP A 483 -15.70 29.46 -3.43
CA ASP A 483 -15.29 29.25 -4.80
C ASP A 483 -14.21 28.14 -4.92
N TRP A 484 -14.60 27.02 -5.50
CA TRP A 484 -13.71 25.91 -5.80
C TRP A 484 -12.61 26.24 -6.80
N ASN A 485 -12.70 27.36 -7.53
CA ASN A 485 -11.65 27.76 -8.48
C ASN A 485 -10.29 27.88 -7.80
N HIS A 486 -10.21 28.38 -6.58
CA HIS A 486 -8.95 28.49 -5.84
C HIS A 486 -8.34 27.10 -5.52
N VAL A 487 -9.18 26.11 -5.25
CA VAL A 487 -8.71 24.72 -5.05
C VAL A 487 -8.15 24.17 -6.37
N PHE A 488 -8.86 24.35 -7.49
CA PHE A 488 -8.37 23.88 -8.79
C PHE A 488 -7.11 24.62 -9.25
N PHE A 489 -6.97 25.92 -8.99
CA PHE A 489 -5.70 26.65 -9.23
C PHE A 489 -4.53 26.06 -8.42
N MET A 490 -4.76 25.69 -7.17
CA MET A 490 -3.76 24.99 -6.35
C MET A 490 -3.36 23.65 -7.01
N LEU A 491 -4.31 22.87 -7.54
CA LEU A 491 -4.04 21.60 -8.21
C LEU A 491 -3.25 21.80 -9.50
N TYR A 492 -3.63 22.78 -10.33
CA TYR A 492 -2.88 23.11 -11.57
C TYR A 492 -1.45 23.54 -11.26
N ALA A 493 -1.26 24.37 -10.23
CA ALA A 493 0.06 24.81 -9.80
C ALA A 493 0.90 23.63 -9.28
N ALA A 494 0.31 22.73 -8.52
CA ALA A 494 0.99 21.54 -8.02
C ALA A 494 1.46 20.64 -9.17
N ASP A 495 0.58 20.34 -10.14
CA ASP A 495 0.94 19.53 -11.30
C ASP A 495 1.99 20.24 -12.18
N LEU A 496 1.88 21.55 -12.38
CA LEU A 496 2.89 22.31 -13.12
C LEU A 496 4.27 22.23 -12.45
N ILE A 497 4.34 22.40 -11.14
CA ILE A 497 5.60 22.28 -10.38
C ILE A 497 6.14 20.86 -10.48
N ALA A 498 5.29 19.83 -10.33
CA ALA A 498 5.68 18.43 -10.46
C ALA A 498 6.32 18.15 -11.85
N GLY A 499 5.69 18.64 -12.91
CA GLY A 499 6.21 18.52 -14.28
C GLY A 499 7.55 19.24 -14.48
N LEU A 500 7.66 20.48 -14.00
CA LEU A 500 8.91 21.27 -14.10
C LEU A 500 10.08 20.60 -13.37
N LEU A 501 9.85 19.99 -12.21
CA LEU A 501 10.87 19.24 -11.47
C LEU A 501 11.45 18.09 -12.31
N LEU A 502 10.64 17.42 -13.12
CA LEU A 502 11.07 16.30 -13.95
C LEU A 502 11.80 16.72 -15.23
N MET A 503 11.69 17.97 -15.69
CA MET A 503 12.18 18.41 -17.01
C MET A 503 13.66 18.08 -17.26
N LYS A 504 14.51 18.23 -16.25
CA LYS A 504 15.94 17.90 -16.38
C LYS A 504 16.17 16.41 -16.66
N LEU A 505 15.39 15.53 -16.02
CA LEU A 505 15.47 14.08 -16.23
C LEU A 505 14.84 13.69 -17.57
N VAL A 506 13.74 14.32 -17.96
CA VAL A 506 13.08 14.13 -19.26
C VAL A 506 14.03 14.46 -20.42
N ILE A 507 14.71 15.63 -20.37
CA ILE A 507 15.68 16.01 -21.38
C ILE A 507 16.82 14.99 -21.48
N LYS A 508 17.29 14.47 -20.33
CA LYS A 508 18.30 13.42 -20.29
C LYS A 508 17.82 12.12 -20.94
N GLU A 509 16.59 11.67 -20.60
CA GLU A 509 15.99 10.46 -21.19
C GLU A 509 15.81 10.59 -22.71
N ILE A 510 15.27 11.72 -23.19
CA ILE A 510 15.07 11.97 -24.64
C ILE A 510 16.41 11.91 -25.40
N ARG A 511 17.47 12.47 -24.85
CA ARG A 511 18.81 12.42 -25.47
C ARG A 511 19.40 11.01 -25.51
N GLN A 512 18.97 10.12 -24.64
CA GLN A 512 19.44 8.74 -24.58
C GLN A 512 18.57 7.76 -25.42
N MET A 513 17.42 8.23 -25.90
CA MET A 513 16.59 7.41 -26.80
C MET A 513 17.29 7.25 -28.15
N PRO A 514 17.39 6.00 -28.67
CA PRO A 514 17.89 5.80 -30.00
C PRO A 514 16.96 6.51 -31.01
N MET A 515 17.51 7.43 -31.79
CA MET A 515 16.79 7.99 -32.94
C MET A 515 16.49 6.83 -33.89
N ARG A 516 15.21 6.45 -33.95
CA ARG A 516 14.71 5.46 -34.92
C ARG A 516 14.45 6.12 -36.27
#